data_9c2724306ca7973f83de90873ab41a56
#
_entry.id   9c2724306ca7973f83de90873ab41a56
#
_cell.length_a   1.000
_cell.length_b   1.000
_cell.length_c   1.000
_cell.angle_alpha   90.00
_cell.angle_beta   90.00
_cell.angle_gamma   90.00
#
_symmetry.space_group_name_H-M   'P 1'
#
loop_
_entity.id
_entity.type
_entity.pdbx_description
1 polymer ?
#
loop_
_entity_poly.entity_id
_entity_poly.type
_entity_poly.pdbx_seq_one_letter_code
_entity_poly.pdbx_strand_id
1 'polypeptide(L)'
;NDESVDLSAVELVIIDEADRMLDMGQGPDVLMALAAIKSKFQAGLFSATLAGSGVRIFADELLTDPQEIHINAANQLAENVTQQVFLADNREHKQALLLAFINAPACQRALVFCNKKIRAEEVCDWLQSQNISAQLLHGDFDQSVRRERIRKFRAGQIKVTVATDVAARGLDVADITHVINYDLPFRGDNYIHRIGRTGRADKHGTAINLVEPHDLKNLERIEYHLGHSLPIRKLKGLAPKAKANKARSKSKEDK
;
A
#
# COMPACT_ATOMS: atom_id res chain seq x y z
N ASN A 1 5.32 20.98 -25.48
CA ASN A 1 4.52 20.42 -26.58
C ASN A 1 5.40 19.43 -27.33
N ASP A 2 5.38 18.20 -26.89
CA ASP A 2 5.99 17.10 -27.64
C ASP A 2 4.93 16.62 -28.64
N GLU A 3 5.13 16.88 -29.93
CA GLU A 3 4.20 16.52 -31.02
C GLU A 3 4.18 15.00 -31.30
N SER A 4 4.61 14.19 -30.32
CA SER A 4 4.84 12.75 -30.53
C SER A 4 3.61 11.88 -30.40
N VAL A 5 2.46 12.41 -29.97
CA VAL A 5 1.23 11.63 -29.76
C VAL A 5 0.07 12.25 -30.52
N ASP A 6 -0.47 11.55 -31.48
CA ASP A 6 -1.72 11.91 -32.17
C ASP A 6 -2.94 11.42 -31.37
N LEU A 7 -3.74 12.36 -30.87
CA LEU A 7 -4.95 12.11 -30.09
C LEU A 7 -6.24 12.20 -30.92
N SER A 8 -6.13 12.39 -32.25
CA SER A 8 -7.28 12.64 -33.13
C SER A 8 -8.26 11.46 -33.26
N ALA A 9 -7.79 10.24 -33.01
CA ALA A 9 -8.57 9.00 -33.11
C ALA A 9 -8.86 8.33 -31.76
N VAL A 10 -8.77 9.06 -30.64
CA VAL A 10 -9.07 8.51 -29.31
C VAL A 10 -10.58 8.30 -29.17
N GLU A 11 -10.99 7.07 -28.93
CA GLU A 11 -12.39 6.64 -28.71
C GLU A 11 -12.69 6.27 -27.27
N LEU A 12 -11.67 5.92 -26.48
CA LEU A 12 -11.80 5.51 -25.09
C LEU A 12 -10.70 6.12 -24.23
N VAL A 13 -11.09 6.71 -23.11
CA VAL A 13 -10.19 7.22 -22.08
C VAL A 13 -10.43 6.48 -20.77
N ILE A 14 -9.39 5.93 -20.18
CA ILE A 14 -9.42 5.27 -18.87
C ILE A 14 -8.54 6.04 -17.90
N ILE A 15 -9.13 6.49 -16.79
CA ILE A 15 -8.42 7.10 -15.66
C ILE A 15 -8.49 6.12 -14.50
N ASP A 16 -7.35 5.53 -14.18
CA ASP A 16 -7.22 4.59 -13.09
C ASP A 16 -6.54 5.22 -11.87
N GLU A 17 -6.86 4.74 -10.66
CA GLU A 17 -6.39 5.29 -9.39
C GLU A 17 -6.62 6.82 -9.27
N ALA A 18 -7.82 7.31 -9.65
CA ALA A 18 -8.13 8.73 -9.71
C ALA A 18 -7.94 9.47 -8.37
N ASP A 19 -8.30 8.85 -7.24
CA ASP A 19 -8.05 9.38 -5.89
C ASP A 19 -6.56 9.68 -5.68
N ARG A 20 -5.69 8.81 -6.11
CA ARG A 20 -4.24 8.97 -5.97
C ARG A 20 -3.66 10.00 -6.94
N MET A 21 -4.15 10.01 -8.17
CA MET A 21 -3.78 11.03 -9.17
C MET A 21 -4.09 12.43 -8.64
N LEU A 22 -5.26 12.60 -8.02
CA LEU A 22 -5.67 13.88 -7.41
C LEU A 22 -4.85 14.22 -6.15
N ASP A 23 -4.54 13.24 -5.29
CA ASP A 23 -3.66 13.42 -4.13
C ASP A 23 -2.25 13.91 -4.53
N MET A 24 -1.79 13.59 -5.74
CA MET A 24 -0.52 14.05 -6.30
C MET A 24 -0.62 15.40 -7.04
N GLY A 25 -1.80 16.01 -7.07
CA GLY A 25 -2.03 17.29 -7.75
C GLY A 25 -2.05 17.20 -9.28
N GLN A 26 -2.19 16.00 -9.85
CA GLN A 26 -2.15 15.76 -11.31
C GLN A 26 -3.49 16.02 -12.02
N GLY A 27 -4.55 16.34 -11.29
CA GLY A 27 -5.87 16.60 -11.87
C GLY A 27 -5.86 17.63 -13.02
N PRO A 28 -5.28 18.81 -12.82
CA PRO A 28 -5.20 19.81 -13.88
C PRO A 28 -4.46 19.36 -15.14
N ASP A 29 -3.36 18.60 -14.99
CA ASP A 29 -2.59 18.08 -16.12
C ASP A 29 -3.39 17.08 -16.94
N VAL A 30 -4.16 16.22 -16.26
CA VAL A 30 -5.05 15.24 -16.93
C VAL A 30 -6.18 15.97 -17.66
N LEU A 31 -6.83 16.94 -17.03
CA LEU A 31 -7.88 17.73 -17.71
C LEU A 31 -7.34 18.46 -18.93
N MET A 32 -6.12 19.00 -18.86
CA MET A 32 -5.45 19.65 -20.00
C MET A 32 -5.16 18.64 -21.12
N ALA A 33 -4.70 17.45 -20.79
CA ALA A 33 -4.47 16.38 -21.77
C ALA A 33 -5.78 15.94 -22.44
N LEU A 34 -6.88 15.82 -21.68
CA LEU A 34 -8.20 15.49 -22.20
C LEU A 34 -8.79 16.56 -23.10
N ALA A 35 -8.57 17.85 -22.78
CA ALA A 35 -8.98 18.96 -23.62
C ALA A 35 -8.30 18.98 -25.01
N ALA A 36 -7.16 18.31 -25.16
CA ALA A 36 -6.49 18.14 -26.45
C ALA A 36 -7.14 17.08 -27.35
N ILE A 37 -8.01 16.21 -26.81
CA ILE A 37 -8.75 15.22 -27.57
C ILE A 37 -9.93 15.90 -28.25
N LYS A 38 -9.93 15.90 -29.58
CA LYS A 38 -11.00 16.54 -30.39
C LYS A 38 -12.12 15.57 -30.82
N SER A 39 -11.86 14.27 -30.77
CA SER A 39 -12.83 13.22 -31.08
C SER A 39 -13.83 13.03 -29.94
N LYS A 40 -15.00 12.50 -30.21
CA LYS A 40 -15.88 11.98 -29.18
C LYS A 40 -15.27 10.71 -28.59
N PHE A 41 -15.17 10.67 -27.28
CA PHE A 41 -14.65 9.49 -26.56
C PHE A 41 -15.58 9.08 -25.43
N GLN A 42 -15.55 7.81 -25.08
CA GLN A 42 -16.10 7.29 -23.84
C GLN A 42 -15.05 7.41 -22.73
N ALA A 43 -15.47 7.84 -21.54
CA ALA A 43 -14.56 7.93 -20.41
C ALA A 43 -14.94 6.93 -19.31
N GLY A 44 -13.94 6.28 -18.73
CA GLY A 44 -14.05 5.45 -17.55
C GLY A 44 -13.13 5.97 -16.45
N LEU A 45 -13.67 6.20 -15.26
CA LEU A 45 -12.93 6.62 -14.08
C LEU A 45 -12.98 5.53 -13.03
N PHE A 46 -11.80 5.06 -12.60
CA PHE A 46 -11.64 4.04 -11.59
C PHE A 46 -10.96 4.64 -10.35
N SER A 47 -11.53 4.40 -9.19
CA SER A 47 -11.00 4.90 -7.92
C SER A 47 -11.35 3.95 -6.78
N ALA A 48 -10.45 3.78 -5.82
CA ALA A 48 -10.73 3.03 -4.60
C ALA A 48 -11.68 3.79 -3.67
N THR A 49 -11.74 5.12 -3.77
CA THR A 49 -12.56 6.00 -2.95
C THR A 49 -13.33 6.99 -3.82
N LEU A 50 -14.61 6.72 -4.06
CA LEU A 50 -15.51 7.68 -4.74
C LEU A 50 -16.12 8.70 -3.77
N ALA A 51 -16.13 8.41 -2.47
CA ALA A 51 -16.74 9.27 -1.43
C ALA A 51 -15.91 10.54 -1.10
N GLY A 52 -14.67 10.66 -1.57
CA GLY A 52 -13.85 11.85 -1.40
C GLY A 52 -14.37 13.00 -2.26
N SER A 53 -14.57 14.19 -1.68
CA SER A 53 -15.07 15.37 -2.39
C SER A 53 -14.25 15.71 -3.66
N GLY A 54 -12.93 15.51 -3.63
CA GLY A 54 -12.06 15.79 -4.77
C GLY A 54 -12.29 14.86 -5.96
N VAL A 55 -12.48 13.56 -5.71
CA VAL A 55 -12.74 12.57 -6.78
C VAL A 55 -14.10 12.82 -7.41
N ARG A 56 -15.10 13.17 -6.58
CA ARG A 56 -16.44 13.48 -7.07
C ARG A 56 -16.45 14.71 -7.98
N ILE A 57 -15.84 15.80 -7.54
CA ILE A 57 -15.71 17.03 -8.34
C ILE A 57 -15.02 16.73 -9.66
N PHE A 58 -13.92 15.99 -9.63
CA PHE A 58 -13.17 15.63 -10.83
C PHE A 58 -13.99 14.73 -11.78
N ALA A 59 -14.77 13.79 -11.23
CA ALA A 59 -15.66 12.95 -12.00
C ALA A 59 -16.78 13.76 -12.67
N ASP A 60 -17.36 14.71 -11.94
CA ASP A 60 -18.42 15.59 -12.46
C ASP A 60 -17.90 16.53 -13.58
N GLU A 61 -16.62 16.93 -13.54
CA GLU A 61 -15.97 17.70 -14.60
C GLU A 61 -15.67 16.86 -15.86
N LEU A 62 -15.38 15.58 -15.68
CA LEU A 62 -14.94 14.68 -16.75
C LEU A 62 -16.07 13.92 -17.42
N LEU A 63 -17.04 13.45 -16.63
CA LEU A 63 -18.05 12.49 -17.07
C LEU A 63 -19.39 13.19 -17.29
N THR A 64 -20.05 12.82 -18.38
CA THR A 64 -21.42 13.28 -18.68
C THR A 64 -22.39 12.13 -18.45
N ASP A 65 -23.32 12.31 -17.52
CA ASP A 65 -24.33 11.30 -17.14
C ASP A 65 -23.71 9.92 -16.83
N PRO A 66 -22.77 9.85 -15.85
CA PRO A 66 -22.03 8.62 -15.59
C PRO A 66 -22.90 7.56 -14.93
N GLN A 67 -22.70 6.30 -15.33
CA GLN A 67 -23.19 5.16 -14.58
C GLN A 67 -22.19 4.80 -13.49
N GLU A 68 -22.62 4.91 -12.21
CA GLU A 68 -21.79 4.52 -11.07
C GLU A 68 -21.91 3.01 -10.80
N ILE A 69 -20.77 2.34 -10.72
CA ILE A 69 -20.67 0.92 -10.35
C ILE A 69 -19.83 0.80 -9.10
N HIS A 70 -20.46 0.36 -8.00
CA HIS A 70 -19.78 0.14 -6.73
C HIS A 70 -19.44 -1.33 -6.54
N ILE A 71 -18.15 -1.64 -6.46
CA ILE A 71 -17.65 -2.96 -6.11
C ILE A 71 -17.11 -2.89 -4.68
N ASN A 72 -17.72 -3.59 -3.74
CA ASN A 72 -17.27 -3.64 -2.34
C ASN A 72 -15.96 -4.46 -2.21
N ALA A 73 -14.88 -3.96 -2.80
CA ALA A 73 -13.57 -4.59 -2.75
C ALA A 73 -12.99 -4.69 -1.33
N ALA A 74 -13.35 -3.75 -0.44
CA ALA A 74 -12.87 -3.76 0.95
C ALA A 74 -13.32 -5.01 1.72
N ASN A 75 -14.55 -5.51 1.48
CA ASN A 75 -15.06 -6.71 2.13
C ASN A 75 -14.39 -7.97 1.55
N GLN A 76 -14.14 -8.05 0.25
CA GLN A 76 -13.45 -9.20 -0.37
C GLN A 76 -11.96 -9.27 0.02
N LEU A 77 -11.28 -8.13 0.15
CA LEU A 77 -9.90 -8.09 0.65
C LEU A 77 -9.81 -8.50 2.13
N ALA A 78 -10.83 -8.18 2.95
CA ALA A 78 -10.86 -8.59 4.35
C ALA A 78 -11.01 -10.10 4.52
N GLU A 79 -11.69 -10.79 3.60
CA GLU A 79 -11.90 -12.25 3.65
C GLU A 79 -10.65 -13.05 3.31
N ASN A 80 -9.83 -12.56 2.37
CA ASN A 80 -8.65 -13.28 1.89
C ASN A 80 -7.34 -12.87 2.57
N VAL A 81 -7.33 -11.83 3.43
CA VAL A 81 -6.13 -11.33 4.09
C VAL A 81 -6.26 -11.39 5.61
N THR A 82 -5.49 -12.27 6.24
CA THR A 82 -5.36 -12.29 7.70
C THR A 82 -4.56 -11.07 8.15
N GLN A 83 -5.21 -10.15 8.85
CA GLN A 83 -4.61 -8.91 9.33
C GLN A 83 -4.27 -9.02 10.81
N GLN A 84 -3.04 -8.66 11.21
CA GLN A 84 -2.57 -8.76 12.58
C GLN A 84 -1.71 -7.57 12.97
N VAL A 85 -1.80 -7.15 14.23
CA VAL A 85 -1.02 -6.08 14.82
C VAL A 85 -0.07 -6.65 15.85
N PHE A 86 1.20 -6.26 15.77
CA PHE A 86 2.24 -6.58 16.76
C PHE A 86 2.83 -5.28 17.31
N LEU A 87 2.70 -5.09 18.61
CA LEU A 87 3.24 -3.93 19.29
C LEU A 87 4.75 -4.12 19.53
N ALA A 88 5.53 -3.10 19.18
CA ALA A 88 6.96 -3.03 19.41
C ALA A 88 7.27 -1.94 20.42
N ASP A 89 8.22 -2.19 21.33
CA ASP A 89 8.65 -1.21 22.34
C ASP A 89 9.50 -0.09 21.73
N ASN A 90 10.30 -0.45 20.73
CA ASN A 90 11.28 0.41 20.06
C ASN A 90 11.69 -0.21 18.71
N ARG A 91 12.63 0.46 18.00
CA ARG A 91 13.14 0.05 16.70
C ARG A 91 13.77 -1.35 16.72
N GLU A 92 14.59 -1.67 17.71
CA GLU A 92 15.29 -2.96 17.83
C GLU A 92 14.27 -4.11 17.98
N HIS A 93 13.24 -3.90 18.81
CA HIS A 93 12.16 -4.86 18.97
C HIS A 93 11.34 -5.01 17.66
N LYS A 94 11.08 -3.89 16.96
CA LYS A 94 10.39 -3.89 15.67
C LYS A 94 11.18 -4.66 14.61
N GLN A 95 12.51 -4.52 14.59
CA GLN A 95 13.40 -5.28 13.71
C GLN A 95 13.41 -6.77 14.06
N ALA A 96 13.44 -7.13 15.35
CA ALA A 96 13.38 -8.52 15.79
C ALA A 96 12.05 -9.19 15.35
N LEU A 97 10.92 -8.48 15.47
CA LEU A 97 9.63 -8.95 14.98
C LEU A 97 9.64 -9.13 13.45
N LEU A 98 10.17 -8.15 12.70
CA LEU A 98 10.30 -8.23 11.26
C LEU A 98 11.07 -9.47 10.83
N LEU A 99 12.23 -9.70 11.43
CA LEU A 99 13.10 -10.84 11.13
C LEU A 99 12.41 -12.18 11.46
N ALA A 100 11.71 -12.25 12.56
CA ALA A 100 10.97 -13.45 12.96
C ALA A 100 9.87 -13.80 11.95
N PHE A 101 9.11 -12.80 11.43
CA PHE A 101 8.10 -13.03 10.40
C PHE A 101 8.70 -13.42 9.05
N ILE A 102 9.78 -12.76 8.63
CA ILE A 102 10.45 -13.10 7.37
C ILE A 102 11.02 -14.53 7.40
N ASN A 103 11.53 -14.97 8.55
CA ASN A 103 12.07 -16.31 8.71
C ASN A 103 11.01 -17.38 8.98
N ALA A 104 9.75 -17.00 9.23
CA ALA A 104 8.68 -17.96 9.40
C ALA A 104 8.49 -18.83 8.13
N PRO A 105 8.27 -20.16 8.26
CA PRO A 105 8.08 -21.04 7.10
C PRO A 105 6.93 -20.61 6.17
N ALA A 106 5.89 -19.99 6.73
CA ALA A 106 4.76 -19.47 5.96
C ALA A 106 5.13 -18.25 5.09
N CYS A 107 6.22 -17.55 5.41
CA CYS A 107 6.66 -16.37 4.67
C CYS A 107 7.55 -16.78 3.49
N GLN A 108 6.94 -17.02 2.34
CA GLN A 108 7.67 -17.35 1.11
C GLN A 108 8.14 -16.10 0.38
N ARG A 109 7.30 -15.07 0.33
CA ARG A 109 7.58 -13.81 -0.34
C ARG A 109 6.94 -12.65 0.42
N ALA A 110 7.75 -11.66 0.80
CA ALA A 110 7.31 -10.53 1.60
C ALA A 110 7.51 -9.20 0.88
N LEU A 111 6.50 -8.33 0.99
CA LEU A 111 6.58 -6.92 0.64
C LEU A 111 6.53 -6.11 1.94
N VAL A 112 7.62 -5.39 2.24
CA VAL A 112 7.78 -4.58 3.45
C VAL A 112 7.59 -3.12 3.10
N PHE A 113 6.65 -2.44 3.75
CA PHE A 113 6.34 -1.04 3.50
C PHE A 113 6.97 -0.11 4.53
N CYS A 114 7.66 0.91 4.04
CA CYS A 114 8.15 2.05 4.81
C CYS A 114 7.57 3.36 4.26
N ASN A 115 7.31 4.34 5.14
CA ASN A 115 6.74 5.63 4.74
C ASN A 115 7.76 6.56 4.05
N LYS A 116 9.05 6.41 4.36
CA LYS A 116 10.13 7.27 3.85
C LYS A 116 11.18 6.44 3.10
N LYS A 117 11.78 7.00 2.04
CA LYS A 117 12.85 6.39 1.27
C LYS A 117 14.03 5.98 2.17
N ILE A 118 14.55 6.92 2.96
CA ILE A 118 15.67 6.69 3.90
C ILE A 118 15.36 5.51 4.82
N ARG A 119 14.13 5.43 5.34
CA ARG A 119 13.73 4.30 6.19
C ARG A 119 13.72 2.98 5.41
N ALA A 120 13.27 2.99 4.17
CA ALA A 120 13.26 1.80 3.32
C ALA A 120 14.70 1.32 3.01
N GLU A 121 15.62 2.25 2.77
CA GLU A 121 17.05 1.97 2.60
C GLU A 121 17.63 1.34 3.86
N GLU A 122 17.49 1.99 5.03
CA GLU A 122 17.96 1.47 6.32
C GLU A 122 17.44 0.06 6.63
N VAL A 123 16.15 -0.20 6.37
CA VAL A 123 15.54 -1.51 6.62
C VAL A 123 16.06 -2.55 5.63
N CYS A 124 16.23 -2.19 4.37
CA CYS A 124 16.77 -3.08 3.34
C CYS A 124 18.21 -3.48 3.65
N ASP A 125 19.08 -2.51 3.95
CA ASP A 125 20.49 -2.74 4.27
C ASP A 125 20.62 -3.60 5.55
N TRP A 126 19.79 -3.30 6.56
CA TRP A 126 19.76 -4.09 7.78
C TRP A 126 19.32 -5.54 7.50
N LEU A 127 18.28 -5.77 6.68
CA LEU A 127 17.87 -7.13 6.31
C LEU A 127 18.97 -7.88 5.57
N GLN A 128 19.67 -7.21 4.67
CA GLN A 128 20.81 -7.80 3.94
C GLN A 128 21.95 -8.16 4.92
N SER A 129 22.23 -7.33 5.93
CA SER A 129 23.21 -7.63 6.97
C SER A 129 22.82 -8.84 7.84
N GLN A 130 21.53 -9.19 7.88
CA GLN A 130 21.02 -10.40 8.52
C GLN A 130 20.96 -11.61 7.56
N ASN A 131 21.67 -11.55 6.41
CA ASN A 131 21.67 -12.57 5.37
C ASN A 131 20.27 -12.87 4.74
N ILE A 132 19.36 -11.90 4.78
CA ILE A 132 18.08 -12.00 4.08
C ILE A 132 18.24 -11.55 2.64
N SER A 133 17.74 -12.35 1.67
CA SER A 133 17.64 -11.95 0.27
C SER A 133 16.60 -10.83 0.13
N ALA A 134 17.06 -9.59 0.29
CA ALA A 134 16.24 -8.39 0.24
C ALA A 134 16.69 -7.43 -0.85
N GLN A 135 15.73 -6.70 -1.43
CA GLN A 135 15.98 -5.59 -2.36
C GLN A 135 15.14 -4.39 -2.01
N LEU A 136 15.62 -3.22 -2.40
CA LEU A 136 14.93 -1.94 -2.24
C LEU A 136 14.14 -1.57 -3.48
N LEU A 137 12.97 -0.93 -3.32
CA LEU A 137 12.18 -0.37 -4.41
C LEU A 137 11.60 0.99 -3.98
N HIS A 138 12.09 2.10 -4.55
CA HIS A 138 11.55 3.45 -4.36
C HIS A 138 11.49 4.25 -5.67
N GLY A 139 10.86 5.43 -5.62
CA GLY A 139 10.53 6.21 -6.82
C GLY A 139 11.73 6.79 -7.59
N ASP A 140 12.92 6.86 -6.97
CA ASP A 140 14.10 7.47 -7.61
C ASP A 140 14.88 6.52 -8.50
N PHE A 141 14.48 5.25 -8.57
CA PHE A 141 15.09 4.32 -9.51
C PHE A 141 14.59 4.55 -10.93
N ASP A 142 15.51 4.50 -11.89
CA ASP A 142 15.18 4.47 -13.30
C ASP A 142 14.21 3.34 -13.61
N GLN A 143 13.37 3.52 -14.63
CA GLN A 143 12.39 2.53 -15.03
C GLN A 143 12.98 1.17 -15.42
N SER A 144 14.20 1.16 -15.97
CA SER A 144 14.94 -0.08 -16.30
C SER A 144 15.30 -0.87 -15.05
N VAL A 145 15.87 -0.20 -14.04
CA VAL A 145 16.23 -0.79 -12.74
C VAL A 145 14.99 -1.28 -12.01
N ARG A 146 13.92 -0.47 -12.02
CA ARG A 146 12.64 -0.83 -11.40
C ARG A 146 12.05 -2.10 -12.02
N ARG A 147 12.00 -2.17 -13.36
CA ARG A 147 11.51 -3.36 -14.09
C ARG A 147 12.33 -4.60 -13.76
N GLU A 148 13.66 -4.50 -13.70
CA GLU A 148 14.53 -5.62 -13.36
C GLU A 148 14.30 -6.11 -11.92
N ARG A 149 14.17 -5.21 -10.95
CA ARG A 149 13.87 -5.57 -9.55
C ARG A 149 12.51 -6.27 -9.41
N ILE A 150 11.49 -5.76 -10.10
CA ILE A 150 10.16 -6.38 -10.13
C ILE A 150 10.24 -7.77 -10.76
N ARG A 151 11.00 -7.93 -11.86
CA ARG A 151 11.22 -9.21 -12.52
C ARG A 151 11.88 -10.24 -11.58
N LYS A 152 12.94 -9.85 -10.86
CA LYS A 152 13.61 -10.70 -9.86
C LYS A 152 12.68 -11.12 -8.72
N PHE A 153 11.89 -10.19 -8.22
CA PHE A 153 10.92 -10.46 -7.15
C PHE A 153 9.80 -11.40 -7.65
N ARG A 154 9.28 -11.15 -8.85
CA ARG A 154 8.27 -12.02 -9.48
C ARG A 154 8.81 -13.44 -9.73
N ALA A 155 10.06 -13.57 -10.15
CA ALA A 155 10.72 -14.86 -10.37
C ALA A 155 11.10 -15.60 -9.08
N GLY A 156 10.87 -15.02 -7.89
CA GLY A 156 11.24 -15.65 -6.61
C GLY A 156 12.74 -15.64 -6.30
N GLN A 157 13.55 -14.92 -7.06
CA GLN A 157 15.00 -14.78 -6.82
C GLN A 157 15.29 -13.92 -5.60
N ILE A 158 14.35 -13.07 -5.22
CA ILE A 158 14.41 -12.21 -4.03
C ILE A 158 13.23 -12.56 -3.14
N LYS A 159 13.48 -12.82 -1.86
CA LYS A 159 12.45 -13.16 -0.87
C LYS A 159 11.70 -11.92 -0.38
N VAL A 160 12.42 -10.81 -0.17
CA VAL A 160 11.87 -9.59 0.44
C VAL A 160 12.09 -8.40 -0.49
N THR A 161 11.02 -7.63 -0.73
CA THR A 161 11.13 -6.31 -1.33
C THR A 161 10.72 -5.27 -0.29
N VAL A 162 11.63 -4.33 0.04
CA VAL A 162 11.32 -3.18 0.89
C VAL A 162 10.96 -2.02 -0.02
N ALA A 163 9.79 -1.41 0.20
CA ALA A 163 9.28 -0.41 -0.72
C ALA A 163 8.58 0.76 0.00
N THR A 164 8.49 1.89 -0.70
CA THR A 164 7.57 2.97 -0.38
C THR A 164 6.27 2.81 -1.19
N ASP A 165 5.19 3.48 -0.75
CA ASP A 165 3.88 3.41 -1.43
C ASP A 165 3.98 3.76 -2.92
N VAL A 166 4.72 4.83 -3.25
CA VAL A 166 4.88 5.28 -4.65
C VAL A 166 5.49 4.19 -5.53
N ALA A 167 6.49 3.49 -5.02
CA ALA A 167 7.20 2.47 -5.78
C ALA A 167 6.45 1.14 -5.89
N ALA A 168 5.63 0.82 -4.90
CA ALA A 168 4.82 -0.38 -4.90
C ALA A 168 3.56 -0.27 -5.79
N ARG A 169 3.27 0.93 -6.33
CA ARG A 169 2.17 1.11 -7.29
C ARG A 169 2.42 0.32 -8.56
N GLY A 170 1.36 -0.29 -9.08
CA GLY A 170 1.46 -1.14 -10.26
C GLY A 170 2.33 -2.38 -10.07
N LEU A 171 2.73 -2.70 -8.83
CA LEU A 171 3.41 -3.95 -8.52
C LEU A 171 2.40 -5.08 -8.61
N ASP A 172 2.26 -5.61 -9.82
CA ASP A 172 1.50 -6.83 -10.06
C ASP A 172 2.43 -8.02 -9.92
N VAL A 173 2.56 -8.52 -8.69
CA VAL A 173 3.32 -9.73 -8.36
C VAL A 173 2.34 -10.68 -7.68
N ALA A 174 2.05 -11.77 -8.38
CA ALA A 174 1.36 -12.90 -7.78
C ALA A 174 2.21 -13.50 -6.66
N ASP A 175 1.58 -14.22 -5.74
CA ASP A 175 2.28 -15.01 -4.71
C ASP A 175 3.04 -14.21 -3.64
N ILE A 176 2.70 -12.94 -3.41
CA ILE A 176 3.11 -12.25 -2.19
C ILE A 176 2.32 -12.87 -1.04
N THR A 177 3.00 -13.63 -0.18
CA THR A 177 2.37 -14.28 0.96
C THR A 177 2.21 -13.34 2.15
N HIS A 178 3.12 -12.38 2.30
CA HIS A 178 3.13 -11.45 3.42
C HIS A 178 3.30 -10.01 2.95
N VAL A 179 2.42 -9.14 3.42
CA VAL A 179 2.60 -7.70 3.43
C VAL A 179 2.94 -7.29 4.85
N ILE A 180 4.07 -6.62 5.05
CA ILE A 180 4.51 -6.17 6.36
C ILE A 180 4.57 -4.65 6.36
N ASN A 181 3.67 -4.00 7.08
CA ASN A 181 3.75 -2.58 7.34
C ASN A 181 4.78 -2.35 8.44
N TYR A 182 6.05 -2.12 8.05
CA TYR A 182 7.10 -1.71 8.97
C TYR A 182 6.78 -0.34 9.56
N ASP A 183 6.35 0.60 8.71
CA ASP A 183 5.70 1.83 9.14
C ASP A 183 4.22 1.78 8.73
N LEU A 184 3.31 2.08 9.65
CA LEU A 184 1.90 2.23 9.33
C LEU A 184 1.67 3.40 8.38
N PRO A 185 0.82 3.28 7.37
CA PRO A 185 0.45 4.41 6.53
C PRO A 185 -0.36 5.45 7.35
N PHE A 186 -0.33 6.69 6.89
CA PHE A 186 -1.06 7.79 7.55
C PHE A 186 -2.56 7.77 7.27
N ARG A 187 -3.00 7.08 6.20
CA ARG A 187 -4.38 7.02 5.71
C ARG A 187 -4.85 5.59 5.58
N GLY A 188 -6.15 5.36 5.83
CA GLY A 188 -6.76 4.03 5.77
C GLY A 188 -6.83 3.47 4.34
N ASP A 189 -7.06 4.30 3.33
CA ASP A 189 -7.04 3.92 1.92
C ASP A 189 -5.66 3.37 1.49
N ASN A 190 -4.58 4.03 1.91
CA ASN A 190 -3.23 3.52 1.67
C ASN A 190 -2.99 2.16 2.34
N TYR A 191 -3.59 1.95 3.51
CA TYR A 191 -3.55 0.65 4.17
C TYR A 191 -4.19 -0.45 3.32
N ILE A 192 -5.40 -0.21 2.81
CA ILE A 192 -6.11 -1.14 1.92
C ILE A 192 -5.27 -1.43 0.67
N HIS A 193 -4.70 -0.41 0.03
CA HIS A 193 -3.86 -0.57 -1.15
C HIS A 193 -2.58 -1.38 -0.88
N ARG A 194 -1.99 -1.27 0.33
CA ARG A 194 -0.84 -2.07 0.72
C ARG A 194 -1.21 -3.52 0.92
N ILE A 195 -2.22 -3.80 1.75
CA ILE A 195 -2.62 -5.19 2.04
C ILE A 195 -3.17 -5.89 0.81
N GLY A 196 -3.80 -5.16 -0.13
CA GLY A 196 -4.24 -5.69 -1.42
C GLY A 196 -3.11 -6.11 -2.37
N ARG A 197 -1.83 -6.05 -1.95
CA ARG A 197 -0.71 -6.69 -2.66
C ARG A 197 -0.61 -8.18 -2.34
N THR A 198 -1.27 -8.68 -1.32
CA THR A 198 -1.42 -10.11 -0.99
C THR A 198 -2.88 -10.53 -1.05
N GLY A 199 -3.18 -11.79 -0.89
CA GLY A 199 -4.57 -12.30 -0.90
C GLY A 199 -5.25 -12.23 -2.25
N ARG A 200 -4.51 -12.30 -3.37
CA ARG A 200 -5.04 -12.23 -4.73
C ARG A 200 -5.32 -13.61 -5.31
N ALA A 201 -6.26 -13.65 -6.27
CA ALA A 201 -6.58 -14.86 -7.04
C ALA A 201 -6.87 -16.08 -6.13
N ASP A 202 -7.80 -15.91 -5.19
CA ASP A 202 -8.27 -16.95 -4.24
C ASP A 202 -7.17 -17.51 -3.32
N LYS A 203 -6.01 -16.87 -3.22
CA LYS A 203 -4.95 -17.20 -2.27
C LYS A 203 -5.11 -16.41 -0.98
N HIS A 204 -4.87 -17.08 0.15
CA HIS A 204 -4.80 -16.39 1.43
C HIS A 204 -3.48 -15.62 1.59
N GLY A 205 -3.59 -14.38 2.06
CA GLY A 205 -2.47 -13.52 2.39
C GLY A 205 -2.41 -13.17 3.87
N THR A 206 -1.26 -12.69 4.32
CA THR A 206 -1.07 -12.21 5.68
C THR A 206 -0.56 -10.77 5.67
N ALA A 207 -1.24 -9.89 6.40
CA ALA A 207 -0.83 -8.52 6.65
C ALA A 207 -0.37 -8.36 8.11
N ILE A 208 0.89 -8.03 8.28
CA ILE A 208 1.53 -7.80 9.58
C ILE A 208 1.76 -6.31 9.76
N ASN A 209 1.26 -5.77 10.87
CA ASN A 209 1.41 -4.37 11.23
C ASN A 209 2.33 -4.25 12.44
N LEU A 210 3.52 -3.67 12.27
CA LEU A 210 4.49 -3.46 13.34
C LEU A 210 4.30 -2.05 13.91
N VAL A 211 3.84 -1.95 15.15
CA VAL A 211 3.34 -0.71 15.74
C VAL A 211 4.17 -0.32 16.95
N GLU A 212 4.87 0.82 16.87
CA GLU A 212 5.51 1.46 18.01
C GLU A 212 4.52 2.42 18.72
N PRO A 213 4.83 2.89 19.94
CA PRO A 213 3.92 3.77 20.69
C PRO A 213 3.51 5.04 19.92
N HIS A 214 4.39 5.59 19.09
CA HIS A 214 4.09 6.78 18.28
C HIS A 214 3.21 6.50 17.07
N ASP A 215 3.06 5.23 16.64
CA ASP A 215 2.22 4.81 15.54
C ASP A 215 0.75 4.59 15.94
N LEU A 216 0.41 4.61 17.23
CA LEU A 216 -0.93 4.26 17.72
C LEU A 216 -2.03 5.14 17.12
N LYS A 217 -1.77 6.44 16.92
CA LYS A 217 -2.72 7.34 16.25
C LYS A 217 -2.99 6.93 14.79
N ASN A 218 -1.98 6.43 14.10
CA ASN A 218 -2.15 5.93 12.74
C ASN A 218 -2.94 4.63 12.73
N LEU A 219 -2.70 3.74 13.70
CA LEU A 219 -3.50 2.52 13.88
C LEU A 219 -4.99 2.85 14.11
N GLU A 220 -5.30 3.80 14.99
CA GLU A 220 -6.68 4.24 15.25
C GLU A 220 -7.36 4.79 13.99
N ARG A 221 -6.66 5.59 13.18
CA ARG A 221 -7.18 6.10 11.91
C ARG A 221 -7.46 4.98 10.90
N ILE A 222 -6.59 3.98 10.85
CA ILE A 222 -6.78 2.80 9.99
C ILE A 222 -7.99 2.00 10.47
N GLU A 223 -8.08 1.70 11.78
CA GLU A 223 -9.21 0.98 12.37
C GLU A 223 -10.55 1.73 12.17
N TYR A 224 -10.53 3.06 12.29
CA TYR A 224 -11.71 3.89 11.99
C TYR A 224 -12.14 3.77 10.53
N HIS A 225 -11.19 3.83 9.60
CA HIS A 225 -11.46 3.67 8.16
C HIS A 225 -11.99 2.29 7.79
N LEU A 226 -11.48 1.24 8.46
CA LEU A 226 -11.92 -0.15 8.27
C LEU A 226 -13.30 -0.42 8.91
N GLY A 227 -13.75 0.42 9.84
CA GLY A 227 -14.95 0.19 10.63
C GLY A 227 -14.83 -0.89 11.70
N HIS A 228 -13.64 -1.44 11.91
CA HIS A 228 -13.37 -2.46 12.94
C HIS A 228 -11.94 -2.40 13.47
N SER A 229 -11.74 -2.94 14.67
CA SER A 229 -10.40 -3.03 15.28
C SER A 229 -9.61 -4.20 14.72
N LEU A 230 -8.30 -3.99 14.51
CA LEU A 230 -7.38 -5.04 14.09
C LEU A 230 -6.92 -5.89 15.29
N PRO A 231 -6.84 -7.22 15.14
CA PRO A 231 -6.45 -8.11 16.24
C PRO A 231 -4.99 -7.91 16.63
N ILE A 232 -4.76 -7.55 17.90
CA ILE A 232 -3.41 -7.49 18.46
C ILE A 232 -2.99 -8.89 18.85
N ARG A 233 -1.80 -9.27 18.39
CA ARG A 233 -1.15 -10.55 18.69
C ARG A 233 0.19 -10.36 19.37
N LYS A 234 0.65 -11.40 20.03
CA LYS A 234 1.98 -11.45 20.63
C LYS A 234 2.74 -12.63 20.02
N LEU A 235 3.97 -12.39 19.63
CA LEU A 235 4.86 -13.45 19.18
C LEU A 235 5.57 -14.04 20.40
N LYS A 236 5.59 -15.36 20.52
CA LYS A 236 6.27 -16.05 21.64
C LYS A 236 7.77 -15.68 21.65
N GLY A 237 8.27 -15.23 22.77
CA GLY A 237 9.67 -14.77 22.92
C GLY A 237 9.92 -13.32 22.50
N LEU A 238 8.97 -12.66 21.82
CA LEU A 238 9.05 -11.26 21.37
C LEU A 238 7.78 -10.49 21.78
N ALA A 239 7.29 -10.71 23.01
CA ALA A 239 6.16 -9.94 23.53
C ALA A 239 6.65 -8.53 23.96
N PRO A 240 5.89 -7.46 23.70
CA PRO A 240 6.25 -6.12 24.14
C PRO A 240 6.31 -6.04 25.66
N LYS A 241 7.25 -5.27 26.18
CA LYS A 241 7.32 -4.95 27.60
C LYS A 241 6.14 -4.03 27.97
N ALA A 242 5.74 -3.98 29.24
CA ALA A 242 4.50 -3.35 29.73
C ALA A 242 4.23 -1.89 29.29
N LYS A 243 5.22 -1.16 28.76
CA LYS A 243 5.08 0.23 28.32
C LYS A 243 4.21 0.40 27.07
N ALA A 244 4.29 -0.51 26.09
CA ALA A 244 3.48 -0.43 24.86
C ALA A 244 2.00 -0.73 25.13
N ASN A 245 1.70 -1.61 26.09
CA ASN A 245 0.32 -1.93 26.49
C ASN A 245 -0.36 -0.78 27.25
N LYS A 246 0.38 0.01 28.06
CA LYS A 246 -0.16 1.16 28.81
C LYS A 246 -0.53 2.35 27.92
N ALA A 247 0.16 2.56 26.80
CA ALA A 247 -0.15 3.66 25.89
C ALA A 247 -1.51 3.48 25.21
N ARG A 248 -1.91 2.24 24.91
CA ARG A 248 -3.21 1.95 24.24
C ARG A 248 -4.38 1.94 25.23
N SER A 249 -4.19 1.55 26.50
CA SER A 249 -5.26 1.64 27.49
C SER A 249 -5.65 3.09 27.79
N LYS A 250 -4.67 4.02 27.87
CA LYS A 250 -4.95 5.45 28.04
C LYS A 250 -5.70 6.07 26.87
N SER A 251 -5.38 5.68 25.62
CA SER A 251 -6.08 6.19 24.44
C SER A 251 -7.54 5.70 24.31
N LYS A 252 -7.91 4.63 25.02
CA LYS A 252 -9.30 4.13 25.08
C LYS A 252 -10.11 4.69 26.25
N GLU A 253 -9.47 5.20 27.29
CA GLU A 253 -10.13 5.83 28.44
C GLU A 253 -10.45 7.32 28.18
N ASP A 254 -9.76 7.97 27.21
CA ASP A 254 -9.96 9.37 26.83
C ASP A 254 -11.02 9.56 25.71
N LYS A 255 -11.82 8.54 25.37
CA LYS A 255 -12.94 8.57 24.42
C LYS A 255 -14.24 8.15 25.10
#